data_18e246aa7f678fb8f131c3313cb84fff
#
_entry.id   18e246aa7f678fb8f131c3313cb84fff
#
_cell.length_a   1.000
_cell.length_b   1.000
_cell.length_c   1.000
_cell.angle_alpha   90.00
_cell.angle_beta   90.00
_cell.angle_gamma   90.00
#
_symmetry.space_group_name_H-M   'P 1'
#
loop_
_entity.id
_entity.type
_entity.pdbx_description
1 polymer ?
#
loop_
_entity_poly.entity_id
_entity_poly.type
_entity_poly.pdbx_seq_one_letter_code
_entity_poly.pdbx_strand_id
1 'polypeptide(L)'
;MLQQIYPSTTHPYQFELNKDFNFSAAHHIPCEEAGICQNVHGHTYFVNLTIVGDKLDDTGFLVKFSHLKKMIHGKFDHQPLNNLPAFKNKIPSTEIVAETIYQIVKENLASLEHQPKCIQVFVRETPTSYVVFRPKEQV
;
A
#
# COMPACT_ATOMS: atom_id res chain seq x y z
N MET A 1 -0.45 -23.27 -4.63
CA MET A 1 -1.12 -21.98 -4.34
C MET A 1 -0.63 -21.47 -3.00
N LEU A 2 -0.07 -20.27 -2.99
CA LEU A 2 0.33 -19.63 -1.74
C LEU A 2 -0.86 -18.95 -1.11
N GLN A 3 -1.22 -19.38 0.09
CA GLN A 3 -2.23 -18.72 0.88
C GLN A 3 -1.53 -17.67 1.75
N GLN A 4 -1.90 -16.40 1.56
CA GLN A 4 -1.37 -15.32 2.38
C GLN A 4 -2.37 -14.97 3.46
N ILE A 5 -1.87 -14.85 4.69
CA ILE A 5 -2.67 -14.49 5.84
C ILE A 5 -2.21 -13.11 6.30
N TYR A 6 -3.15 -12.19 6.39
CA TYR A 6 -2.87 -10.81 6.80
C TYR A 6 -3.51 -10.50 8.15
N PRO A 7 -2.90 -9.61 8.95
CA PRO A 7 -3.57 -9.12 10.14
C PRO A 7 -4.91 -8.50 9.78
N SER A 8 -5.94 -8.80 10.54
CA SER A 8 -7.26 -8.24 10.31
C SER A 8 -7.58 -7.19 11.36
N THR A 9 -8.48 -6.26 11.00
CA THR A 9 -9.00 -5.26 11.91
C THR A 9 -10.52 -5.31 11.89
N THR A 10 -11.13 -4.98 13.02
CA THR A 10 -12.58 -4.95 13.15
C THR A 10 -13.13 -3.69 12.48
N HIS A 11 -14.24 -3.84 11.76
CA HIS A 11 -14.94 -2.73 11.13
C HIS A 11 -16.42 -3.08 10.96
N PRO A 12 -17.30 -2.08 10.83
CA PRO A 12 -18.75 -2.29 10.72
C PRO A 12 -19.25 -2.45 9.28
N TYR A 13 -18.37 -2.45 8.28
CA TYR A 13 -18.77 -2.45 6.88
C TYR A 13 -19.16 -3.85 6.41
N GLN A 14 -20.10 -3.91 5.45
CA GLN A 14 -20.59 -5.18 4.93
C GLN A 14 -19.62 -5.89 3.99
N PHE A 15 -18.83 -5.11 3.24
CA PHE A 15 -17.89 -5.67 2.28
C PHE A 15 -16.46 -5.35 2.67
N GLU A 16 -15.60 -6.35 2.53
CA GLU A 16 -14.17 -6.19 2.66
C GLU A 16 -13.50 -6.83 1.44
N LEU A 17 -12.73 -6.03 0.73
CA LEU A 17 -11.92 -6.47 -0.42
C LEU A 17 -10.47 -6.48 0.00
N ASN A 18 -9.79 -7.59 -0.22
CA ASN A 18 -8.36 -7.70 -0.04
C ASN A 18 -7.71 -7.90 -1.40
N LYS A 19 -6.83 -6.99 -1.79
CA LYS A 19 -6.12 -7.08 -3.07
C LYS A 19 -4.64 -7.19 -2.82
N ASP A 20 -4.04 -8.25 -3.37
CA ASP A 20 -2.61 -8.49 -3.31
C ASP A 20 -1.95 -8.07 -4.61
N PHE A 21 -0.78 -7.46 -4.51
CA PHE A 21 0.09 -7.21 -5.64
C PHE A 21 1.53 -7.09 -5.16
N ASN A 22 2.47 -7.12 -6.10
CA ASN A 22 3.87 -6.90 -5.77
C ASN A 22 4.48 -5.91 -6.75
N PHE A 23 5.58 -5.31 -6.34
CA PHE A 23 6.41 -4.51 -7.22
C PHE A 23 7.87 -4.63 -6.76
N SER A 24 8.78 -4.55 -7.72
CA SER A 24 10.22 -4.55 -7.44
C SER A 24 10.72 -3.12 -7.54
N ALA A 25 11.40 -2.66 -6.50
CA ALA A 25 11.88 -1.29 -6.45
C ALA A 25 13.20 -1.22 -5.67
N ALA A 26 13.97 -0.18 -5.92
CA ALA A 26 15.19 0.11 -5.18
C ALA A 26 14.96 1.28 -4.23
N HIS A 27 15.69 1.31 -3.14
CA HIS A 27 15.71 2.43 -2.22
C HIS A 27 17.03 2.49 -1.47
N HIS A 28 17.27 3.61 -0.80
CA HIS A 28 18.33 3.72 0.20
C HIS A 28 17.83 4.58 1.36
N ILE A 29 18.40 4.35 2.53
CA ILE A 29 18.07 5.09 3.74
C ILE A 29 19.24 6.04 4.02
N PRO A 30 19.12 7.34 3.74
CA PRO A 30 20.22 8.30 3.85
C PRO A 30 20.48 8.72 5.32
N CYS A 31 20.87 7.76 6.13
CA CYS A 31 21.11 7.93 7.57
C CYS A 31 22.23 7.00 8.01
N GLU A 32 23.23 7.52 8.74
CA GLU A 32 24.36 6.70 9.21
C GLU A 32 23.90 5.50 10.03
N GLU A 33 22.85 5.65 10.81
CA GLU A 33 22.31 4.61 11.67
C GLU A 33 21.72 3.43 10.88
N ALA A 34 21.40 3.63 9.61
CA ALA A 34 20.86 2.59 8.76
C ALA A 34 21.92 1.57 8.29
N GLY A 35 23.20 1.84 8.51
CA GLY A 35 24.27 0.93 8.15
C GLY A 35 24.29 0.63 6.66
N ILE A 36 24.25 -0.66 6.28
CA ILE A 36 24.29 -1.07 4.87
C ILE A 36 23.10 -0.56 4.07
N CYS A 37 21.99 -0.22 4.71
CA CYS A 37 20.80 0.33 4.04
C CYS A 37 21.02 1.73 3.49
N GLN A 38 22.14 2.39 3.79
CA GLN A 38 22.53 3.63 3.13
C GLN A 38 22.83 3.43 1.65
N ASN A 39 23.25 2.23 1.27
CA ASN A 39 23.55 1.90 -0.13
C ASN A 39 22.22 1.60 -0.85
N VAL A 40 22.16 1.98 -2.13
CA VAL A 40 21.01 1.63 -2.97
C VAL A 40 20.92 0.11 -3.07
N HIS A 41 19.76 -0.42 -2.74
CA HIS A 41 19.48 -1.85 -2.80
C HIS A 41 18.04 -2.08 -3.21
N GLY A 42 17.74 -3.27 -3.71
CA GLY A 42 16.43 -3.61 -4.24
C GLY A 42 15.68 -4.62 -3.38
N HIS A 43 14.35 -4.50 -3.42
CA HIS A 43 13.43 -5.45 -2.79
C HIS A 43 12.29 -5.75 -3.74
N THR A 44 11.68 -6.93 -3.58
CA THR A 44 10.34 -7.18 -4.09
C THR A 44 9.38 -6.96 -2.94
N TYR A 45 8.57 -5.92 -3.05
CA TYR A 45 7.57 -5.57 -2.04
C TYR A 45 6.29 -6.33 -2.33
N PHE A 46 5.75 -7.00 -1.32
CA PHE A 46 4.44 -7.64 -1.39
C PHE A 46 3.46 -6.77 -0.61
N VAL A 47 2.39 -6.36 -1.28
CA VAL A 47 1.42 -5.42 -0.73
C VAL A 47 0.05 -6.07 -0.68
N ASN A 48 -0.66 -5.84 0.42
CA ASN A 48 -2.08 -6.13 0.53
C ASN A 48 -2.81 -4.84 0.90
N LEU A 49 -3.86 -4.54 0.14
CA LEU A 49 -4.78 -3.44 0.46
C LEU A 49 -6.07 -4.02 1.00
N THR A 50 -6.54 -3.51 2.12
CA THR A 50 -7.85 -3.83 2.67
C THR A 50 -8.77 -2.64 2.44
N ILE A 51 -9.77 -2.84 1.59
CA ILE A 51 -10.76 -1.83 1.20
C ILE A 51 -12.12 -2.28 1.73
N VAL A 52 -12.87 -1.38 2.32
CA VAL A 52 -14.20 -1.67 2.90
C VAL A 52 -15.25 -0.71 2.38
N GLY A 53 -16.50 -1.12 2.49
CA GLY A 53 -17.64 -0.26 2.16
C GLY A 53 -18.96 -1.01 2.30
N ASP A 54 -20.03 -0.25 2.27
CA ASP A 54 -21.40 -0.79 2.33
C ASP A 54 -22.10 -0.81 0.98
N LYS A 55 -21.55 -0.08 0.01
CA LYS A 55 -22.17 0.09 -1.30
C LYS A 55 -21.20 -0.33 -2.39
N LEU A 56 -21.75 -0.84 -3.47
CA LEU A 56 -21.01 -1.23 -4.67
C LEU A 56 -21.30 -0.24 -5.79
N ASP A 57 -20.43 -0.23 -6.80
CA ASP A 57 -20.70 0.56 -8.01
C ASP A 57 -21.82 -0.09 -8.85
N ASP A 58 -22.21 0.56 -9.95
CA ASP A 58 -23.28 0.10 -10.81
C ASP A 58 -23.04 -1.27 -11.45
N THR A 59 -21.80 -1.74 -11.47
CA THR A 59 -21.42 -3.03 -12.02
C THR A 59 -21.19 -4.10 -10.95
N GLY A 60 -21.44 -3.77 -9.68
CA GLY A 60 -21.35 -4.72 -8.58
C GLY A 60 -19.99 -4.83 -7.94
N PHE A 61 -19.08 -3.86 -8.13
CA PHE A 61 -17.75 -3.89 -7.56
C PHE A 61 -17.59 -2.86 -6.44
N LEU A 62 -16.86 -3.23 -5.40
CA LEU A 62 -16.39 -2.28 -4.40
C LEU A 62 -15.31 -1.39 -5.00
N VAL A 63 -14.29 -1.99 -5.60
CA VAL A 63 -13.28 -1.33 -6.45
C VAL A 63 -12.79 -2.37 -7.46
N LYS A 64 -12.60 -1.98 -8.71
CA LYS A 64 -12.06 -2.88 -9.73
C LYS A 64 -10.59 -3.19 -9.44
N PHE A 65 -10.22 -4.46 -9.50
CA PHE A 65 -8.86 -4.93 -9.19
C PHE A 65 -7.80 -4.27 -10.08
N SER A 66 -8.10 -4.12 -11.38
CA SER A 66 -7.18 -3.47 -12.32
C SER A 66 -6.92 -2.01 -11.95
N HIS A 67 -7.91 -1.32 -11.40
CA HIS A 67 -7.77 0.06 -10.96
C HIS A 67 -6.83 0.16 -9.77
N LEU A 68 -6.99 -0.71 -8.77
CA LEU A 68 -6.10 -0.76 -7.62
C LEU A 68 -4.65 -1.03 -8.02
N LYS A 69 -4.45 -1.98 -8.93
CA LYS A 69 -3.10 -2.30 -9.42
C LYS A 69 -2.45 -1.11 -10.10
N LYS A 70 -3.17 -0.38 -10.93
CA LYS A 70 -2.65 0.80 -11.64
C LYS A 70 -2.24 1.93 -10.70
N MET A 71 -2.93 2.08 -9.58
CA MET A 71 -2.61 3.15 -8.61
C MET A 71 -1.18 3.02 -8.08
N ILE A 72 -0.68 1.81 -7.92
CA ILE A 72 0.58 1.54 -7.24
C ILE A 72 1.61 0.88 -8.16
N HIS A 73 1.27 -0.29 -8.72
CA HIS A 73 2.23 -1.08 -9.50
C HIS A 73 2.85 -0.26 -10.64
N GLY A 74 2.02 0.42 -11.41
CA GLY A 74 2.49 1.21 -12.55
C GLY A 74 3.39 2.37 -12.17
N LYS A 75 3.33 2.85 -10.93
CA LYS A 75 4.13 3.97 -10.46
C LYS A 75 5.44 3.54 -9.80
N PHE A 76 5.43 2.40 -9.11
CA PHE A 76 6.54 1.99 -8.25
C PHE A 76 7.40 0.87 -8.85
N ASP A 77 6.83 0.04 -9.72
CA ASP A 77 7.54 -1.11 -10.24
C ASP A 77 8.76 -0.71 -11.06
N HIS A 78 9.90 -1.33 -10.76
CA HIS A 78 11.20 -1.05 -11.38
C HIS A 78 11.68 0.40 -11.23
N GLN A 79 11.30 1.08 -10.14
CA GLN A 79 11.66 2.47 -9.89
C GLN A 79 12.57 2.61 -8.68
N PRO A 80 13.50 3.60 -8.68
CA PRO A 80 14.19 4.02 -7.47
C PRO A 80 13.24 4.91 -6.64
N LEU A 81 12.78 4.40 -5.51
CA LEU A 81 11.75 5.09 -4.70
C LEU A 81 12.19 6.48 -4.26
N ASN A 82 13.47 6.65 -3.92
CA ASN A 82 13.99 7.95 -3.47
C ASN A 82 13.80 9.07 -4.49
N ASN A 83 13.71 8.73 -5.78
CA ASN A 83 13.59 9.71 -6.86
C ASN A 83 12.15 9.97 -7.29
N LEU A 84 11.17 9.25 -6.74
CA LEU A 84 9.78 9.41 -7.12
C LEU A 84 9.16 10.63 -6.43
N PRO A 85 8.29 11.39 -7.12
CA PRO A 85 7.62 12.54 -6.51
C PRO A 85 6.86 12.20 -5.22
N ALA A 86 6.30 11.01 -5.13
CA ALA A 86 5.57 10.54 -3.95
C ALA A 86 6.46 10.48 -2.70
N PHE A 87 7.78 10.35 -2.87
CA PHE A 87 8.74 10.28 -1.76
C PHE A 87 9.58 11.55 -1.63
N LYS A 88 9.19 12.64 -2.28
CA LYS A 88 9.90 13.90 -2.15
C LYS A 88 9.95 14.34 -0.69
N ASN A 89 11.16 14.63 -0.20
CA ASN A 89 11.42 15.00 1.19
C ASN A 89 11.05 13.92 2.20
N LYS A 90 11.00 12.67 1.77
CA LYS A 90 10.72 11.51 2.63
C LYS A 90 11.83 10.48 2.52
N ILE A 91 12.04 9.74 3.59
CA ILE A 91 12.93 8.58 3.61
C ILE A 91 12.06 7.36 3.30
N PRO A 92 12.31 6.61 2.21
CA PRO A 92 11.45 5.49 1.83
C PRO A 92 11.72 4.22 2.63
N SER A 93 11.58 4.31 3.96
CA SER A 93 11.51 3.14 4.83
C SER A 93 10.24 2.35 4.49
N THR A 94 10.15 1.10 4.96
CA THR A 94 8.95 0.29 4.72
C THR A 94 7.71 0.95 5.32
N GLU A 95 7.84 1.59 6.48
CA GLU A 95 6.77 2.35 7.12
C GLU A 95 6.28 3.50 6.24
N ILE A 96 7.20 4.27 5.70
CA ILE A 96 6.86 5.41 4.81
C ILE A 96 6.30 4.91 3.48
N VAL A 97 6.80 3.78 2.97
CA VAL A 97 6.21 3.16 1.77
C VAL A 97 4.74 2.80 2.02
N ALA A 98 4.45 2.16 3.15
CA ALA A 98 3.07 1.78 3.50
C ALA A 98 2.15 2.99 3.64
N GLU A 99 2.60 4.02 4.35
CA GLU A 99 1.83 5.27 4.52
C GLU A 99 1.61 5.98 3.17
N THR A 100 2.63 6.02 2.33
CA THR A 100 2.55 6.67 1.01
C THR A 100 1.55 5.94 0.10
N ILE A 101 1.59 4.61 0.11
CA ILE A 101 0.60 3.80 -0.62
C ILE A 101 -0.81 4.11 -0.12
N TYR A 102 -0.99 4.18 1.19
CA TYR A 102 -2.29 4.55 1.77
C TYR A 102 -2.80 5.88 1.24
N GLN A 103 -1.95 6.92 1.23
CA GLN A 103 -2.35 8.25 0.77
C GLN A 103 -2.75 8.24 -0.72
N ILE A 104 -2.00 7.53 -1.55
CA ILE A 104 -2.32 7.41 -2.97
C ILE A 104 -3.68 6.72 -3.16
N VAL A 105 -3.91 5.62 -2.46
CA VAL A 105 -5.17 4.88 -2.54
C VAL A 105 -6.33 5.74 -2.05
N LYS A 106 -6.17 6.40 -0.90
CA LYS A 106 -7.19 7.28 -0.33
C LYS A 106 -7.62 8.37 -1.32
N GLU A 107 -6.66 9.05 -1.94
CA GLU A 107 -6.94 10.10 -2.90
C GLU A 107 -7.70 9.57 -4.12
N ASN A 108 -7.31 8.40 -4.61
CA ASN A 108 -7.98 7.79 -5.77
C ASN A 108 -9.39 7.31 -5.44
N LEU A 109 -9.62 6.81 -4.23
CA LEU A 109 -10.95 6.34 -3.83
C LEU A 109 -11.90 7.49 -3.49
N ALA A 110 -11.40 8.66 -3.14
CA ALA A 110 -12.21 9.79 -2.69
C ALA A 110 -13.20 10.29 -3.75
N SER A 111 -12.91 10.08 -5.03
CA SER A 111 -13.78 10.50 -6.13
C SER A 111 -14.93 9.53 -6.43
N LEU A 112 -14.94 8.35 -5.81
CA LEU A 112 -15.95 7.34 -6.07
C LEU A 112 -17.22 7.62 -5.25
N GLU A 113 -18.38 7.63 -5.93
CA GLU A 113 -19.66 8.00 -5.30
C GLU A 113 -20.08 7.05 -4.18
N HIS A 114 -19.77 5.77 -4.32
CA HIS A 114 -20.14 4.76 -3.33
C HIS A 114 -19.19 4.68 -2.13
N GLN A 115 -18.17 5.54 -2.10
CA GLN A 115 -17.31 5.83 -0.96
C GLN A 115 -16.60 4.63 -0.33
N PRO A 116 -15.90 3.79 -1.12
CA PRO A 116 -15.05 2.76 -0.54
C PRO A 116 -13.89 3.40 0.23
N LYS A 117 -13.44 2.73 1.28
CA LYS A 117 -12.36 3.25 2.15
C LYS A 117 -11.25 2.23 2.30
N CYS A 118 -10.01 2.69 2.21
CA CYS A 118 -8.86 1.87 2.57
C CYS A 118 -8.64 1.97 4.07
N ILE A 119 -8.66 0.84 4.77
CA ILE A 119 -8.47 0.79 6.22
C ILE A 119 -7.16 0.15 6.65
N GLN A 120 -6.46 -0.48 5.73
CA GLN A 120 -5.18 -1.13 6.05
C GLN A 120 -4.34 -1.30 4.81
N VAL A 121 -3.04 -1.02 4.95
CA VAL A 121 -2.02 -1.33 3.95
C VAL A 121 -0.97 -2.21 4.62
N PHE A 122 -0.77 -3.39 4.08
CA PHE A 122 0.26 -4.32 4.51
C PHE A 122 1.38 -4.27 3.47
N VAL A 123 2.63 -4.12 3.93
CA VAL A 123 3.80 -4.14 3.05
C VAL A 123 4.86 -5.07 3.63
N ARG A 124 5.20 -6.12 2.88
CA ARG A 124 6.31 -7.01 3.21
C ARG A 124 7.51 -6.64 2.35
N GLU A 125 8.59 -6.25 3.00
CA GLU A 125 9.84 -5.89 2.32
C GLU A 125 10.76 -7.09 2.15
N THR A 126 10.86 -7.93 3.20
CA THR A 126 11.68 -9.14 3.21
C THR A 126 10.87 -10.32 3.73
N PRO A 127 11.36 -11.57 3.57
CA PRO A 127 10.64 -12.73 4.13
C PRO A 127 10.39 -12.68 5.63
N THR A 128 11.15 -11.87 6.36
CA THR A 128 11.07 -11.80 7.82
C THR A 128 10.52 -10.49 8.36
N SER A 129 10.16 -9.54 7.49
CA SER A 129 9.77 -8.19 7.95
C SER A 129 8.61 -7.66 7.15
N TYR A 130 7.57 -7.20 7.85
CA TYR A 130 6.47 -6.49 7.22
C TYR A 130 5.97 -5.37 8.12
N VAL A 131 5.31 -4.41 7.50
CA VAL A 131 4.69 -3.27 8.18
C VAL A 131 3.20 -3.28 7.87
N VAL A 132 2.40 -2.95 8.86
CA VAL A 132 0.96 -2.71 8.69
C VAL A 132 0.69 -1.26 9.04
N PHE A 133 0.12 -0.54 8.09
CA PHE A 133 -0.34 0.83 8.30
C PHE A 133 -1.86 0.84 8.38
N ARG A 134 -2.39 1.47 9.42
CA ARG A 134 -3.82 1.72 9.57
C ARG A 134 -4.02 3.20 9.87
N PRO A 135 -4.91 3.88 9.13
CA PRO A 135 -5.19 5.28 9.46
C PRO A 135 -5.84 5.37 10.83
N LYS A 136 -5.58 6.47 11.54
CA LYS A 136 -6.32 6.73 12.78
C LYS A 136 -7.78 6.99 12.42
N GLU A 137 -8.67 6.38 13.19
CA GLU A 137 -10.08 6.70 13.05
C GLU A 137 -10.30 8.15 13.45
N GLN A 138 -11.03 8.88 12.61
CA GLN A 138 -11.49 10.20 12.96
C GLN A 138 -12.77 10.03 13.79
N VAL A 139 -12.69 10.49 15.01
CA VAL A 139 -13.83 10.48 15.92
C VAL A 139 -14.68 11.73 15.68
#